data_eee7e9f617c617b46d92b58229674192
#
_entry.id   eee7e9f617c617b46d92b58229674192
#
_cell.length_a   1.000
_cell.length_b   1.000
_cell.length_c   1.000
_cell.angle_alpha   90.00
_cell.angle_beta   90.00
_cell.angle_gamma   90.00
#
_symmetry.space_group_name_H-M   'P 1'
#
loop_
_entity.id
_entity.type
_entity.pdbx_description
1 polymer ?
#
loop_
_entity_poly.entity_id
_entity_poly.type
_entity_poly.pdbx_seq_one_letter_code
_entity_poly.pdbx_strand_id
1 'polypeptide(L)'
;MRVAHHQALPKEYNLTAIAEDLGNRYQTEVFSFATSCTSSAQAIGYAYKMLKAGMYKKALIIGFEMFNRLTFEHFQSMNLLSQANEYQPFINSTGIVLGEGVGCVALSTEKNESFPCEIFGITTITDNENLTNSSEAALRQLLTNCLVKTNLKIENIQAIKAHGVGGNSDEMEQSVLQERFPNTETILVKPYMGHTLGASGALETAFLIEHLQKTNVKCGHFLNYFLGFGGSNIAWILKVGE
;
A
#
# COMPACT_ATOMS: atom_id res chain seq x y z
N MET A 1 -4.51 -16.29 -27.60
CA MET A 1 -4.31 -17.29 -26.54
C MET A 1 -5.67 -17.83 -26.12
N ARG A 2 -6.00 -19.12 -26.39
CA ARG A 2 -7.26 -19.71 -25.94
C ARG A 2 -7.09 -20.12 -24.47
N VAL A 3 -7.69 -19.36 -23.57
CA VAL A 3 -7.87 -19.81 -22.18
C VAL A 3 -8.85 -21.00 -22.24
N ALA A 4 -8.44 -22.15 -21.75
CA ALA A 4 -9.32 -23.31 -21.65
C ALA A 4 -10.41 -23.02 -20.60
N HIS A 5 -11.57 -22.59 -21.04
CA HIS A 5 -12.68 -22.11 -20.21
C HIS A 5 -13.43 -23.18 -19.42
N HIS A 6 -12.98 -24.45 -19.36
CA HIS A 6 -13.80 -25.53 -18.81
C HIS A 6 -13.13 -26.48 -17.83
N GLN A 7 -11.91 -26.21 -17.35
CA GLN A 7 -11.38 -26.95 -16.21
C GLN A 7 -11.40 -26.03 -14.98
N ALA A 8 -12.15 -26.41 -13.98
CA ALA A 8 -12.04 -25.77 -12.67
C ALA A 8 -10.59 -25.84 -12.22
N LEU A 9 -9.99 -24.68 -11.88
CA LEU A 9 -8.65 -24.65 -11.32
C LEU A 9 -8.62 -25.51 -10.04
N PRO A 10 -7.56 -26.29 -9.80
CA PRO A 10 -7.38 -26.97 -8.53
C PRO A 10 -7.57 -26.00 -7.36
N LYS A 11 -8.09 -26.47 -6.23
CA LYS A 11 -8.37 -25.63 -5.05
C LYS A 11 -7.15 -24.84 -4.56
N GLU A 12 -5.95 -25.42 -4.70
CA GLU A 12 -4.69 -24.76 -4.35
C GLU A 12 -4.36 -23.50 -5.15
N TYR A 13 -4.99 -23.29 -6.28
CA TYR A 13 -4.88 -22.04 -7.08
C TYR A 13 -5.98 -21.01 -6.75
N ASN A 14 -6.85 -21.32 -5.80
CA ASN A 14 -7.84 -20.37 -5.34
C ASN A 14 -7.17 -19.30 -4.46
N LEU A 15 -7.55 -18.03 -4.63
CA LEU A 15 -7.07 -16.92 -3.80
C LEU A 15 -7.34 -17.12 -2.29
N THR A 16 -8.32 -17.92 -1.94
CA THR A 16 -8.67 -18.25 -0.54
C THR A 16 -7.90 -19.43 0.03
N ALA A 17 -7.19 -20.21 -0.78
CA ALA A 17 -6.56 -21.47 -0.33
C ALA A 17 -5.56 -21.24 0.83
N ILE A 18 -4.74 -20.19 0.74
CA ILE A 18 -3.80 -19.84 1.81
C ILE A 18 -4.54 -19.39 3.07
N ALA A 19 -5.62 -18.61 2.92
CA ALA A 19 -6.43 -18.19 4.04
C ALA A 19 -7.10 -19.36 4.75
N GLU A 20 -7.64 -20.32 3.98
CA GLU A 20 -8.23 -21.55 4.50
C GLU A 20 -7.20 -22.40 5.26
N ASP A 21 -5.98 -22.58 4.71
CA ASP A 21 -4.91 -23.33 5.38
C ASP A 21 -4.48 -22.65 6.69
N LEU A 22 -4.25 -21.34 6.66
CA LEU A 22 -3.89 -20.58 7.86
C LEU A 22 -5.00 -20.61 8.90
N GLY A 23 -6.26 -20.41 8.50
CA GLY A 23 -7.40 -20.48 9.40
C GLY A 23 -7.53 -21.82 10.09
N ASN A 24 -7.36 -22.93 9.34
CA ASN A 24 -7.38 -24.29 9.86
C ASN A 24 -6.20 -24.57 10.78
N ARG A 25 -4.99 -24.18 10.40
CA ARG A 25 -3.76 -24.43 11.16
C ARG A 25 -3.72 -23.69 12.49
N TYR A 26 -4.15 -22.44 12.51
CA TYR A 26 -4.09 -21.58 13.70
C TYR A 26 -5.42 -21.45 14.42
N GLN A 27 -6.47 -22.11 13.95
CA GLN A 27 -7.83 -22.04 14.51
C GLN A 27 -8.28 -20.59 14.69
N THR A 28 -8.08 -19.78 13.66
CA THR A 28 -8.39 -18.34 13.66
C THR A 28 -9.16 -17.97 12.41
N GLU A 29 -9.87 -16.86 12.50
CA GLU A 29 -10.57 -16.28 11.35
C GLU A 29 -9.58 -15.58 10.43
N VAL A 30 -9.66 -15.85 9.13
CA VAL A 30 -8.77 -15.28 8.11
C VAL A 30 -9.59 -14.69 6.97
N PHE A 31 -9.21 -13.50 6.52
CA PHE A 31 -9.82 -12.78 5.41
C PHE A 31 -8.83 -12.60 4.28
N SER A 32 -9.26 -12.84 3.05
CA SER A 32 -8.46 -12.60 1.85
C SER A 32 -8.85 -11.28 1.18
N PHE A 33 -7.85 -10.53 0.73
CA PHE A 33 -8.03 -9.27 0.01
C PHE A 33 -7.33 -9.33 -1.34
N ALA A 34 -8.04 -8.96 -2.40
CA ALA A 34 -7.52 -8.88 -3.76
C ALA A 34 -8.05 -7.58 -4.41
N THR A 35 -7.34 -6.49 -4.20
CA THR A 35 -7.63 -5.16 -4.75
C THR A 35 -6.41 -4.59 -5.48
N SER A 36 -5.80 -5.43 -6.33
CA SER A 36 -4.58 -5.09 -7.08
C SER A 36 -3.45 -4.61 -6.16
N CYS A 37 -2.76 -3.52 -6.54
CA CYS A 37 -1.61 -2.98 -5.82
C CYS A 37 -1.92 -2.50 -4.39
N THR A 38 -3.18 -2.39 -4.02
CA THR A 38 -3.60 -1.95 -2.68
C THR A 38 -4.06 -3.09 -1.77
N SER A 39 -3.96 -4.35 -2.18
CA SER A 39 -4.55 -5.49 -1.45
C SER A 39 -4.18 -5.52 0.03
N SER A 40 -2.90 -5.55 0.37
CA SER A 40 -2.48 -5.58 1.78
C SER A 40 -2.69 -4.23 2.51
N ALA A 41 -2.71 -3.11 1.78
CA ALA A 41 -3.09 -1.81 2.36
C ALA A 41 -4.58 -1.77 2.72
N GLN A 42 -5.46 -2.31 1.88
CA GLN A 42 -6.88 -2.46 2.19
C GLN A 42 -7.11 -3.44 3.35
N ALA A 43 -6.31 -4.51 3.43
CA ALA A 43 -6.35 -5.42 4.57
C ALA A 43 -5.98 -4.71 5.88
N ILE A 44 -4.94 -3.85 5.89
CA ILE A 44 -4.60 -2.97 7.03
C ILE A 44 -5.79 -2.07 7.37
N GLY A 45 -6.41 -1.43 6.37
CA GLY A 45 -7.56 -0.56 6.56
C GLY A 45 -8.77 -1.27 7.13
N TYR A 46 -9.03 -2.48 6.69
CA TYR A 46 -10.13 -3.31 7.18
C TYR A 46 -9.88 -3.77 8.62
N ALA A 47 -8.70 -4.30 8.90
CA ALA A 47 -8.29 -4.71 10.24
C ALA A 47 -8.38 -3.54 11.24
N TYR A 48 -7.90 -2.34 10.86
CA TYR A 48 -8.06 -1.14 11.68
C TYR A 48 -9.52 -0.85 12.06
N LYS A 49 -10.43 -0.93 11.08
CA LYS A 49 -11.86 -0.70 11.33
C LYS A 49 -12.45 -1.74 12.29
N MET A 50 -12.08 -3.00 12.13
CA MET A 50 -12.56 -4.09 12.99
C MET A 50 -12.03 -3.98 14.42
N LEU A 51 -10.76 -3.59 14.59
CA LEU A 51 -10.15 -3.31 15.90
C LEU A 51 -10.83 -2.10 16.57
N LYS A 52 -11.06 -1.01 15.83
CA LYS A 52 -11.78 0.17 16.37
C LYS A 52 -13.24 -0.12 16.71
N ALA A 53 -13.88 -1.05 16.01
CA ALA A 53 -15.23 -1.51 16.33
C ALA A 53 -15.28 -2.50 17.51
N GLY A 54 -14.13 -2.87 18.10
CA GLY A 54 -14.04 -3.82 19.20
C GLY A 54 -14.32 -5.27 18.82
N MET A 55 -14.35 -5.60 17.52
CA MET A 55 -14.58 -6.97 17.05
C MET A 55 -13.40 -7.87 17.34
N TYR A 56 -12.18 -7.33 17.26
CA TYR A 56 -10.93 -8.04 17.54
C TYR A 56 -10.01 -7.15 18.39
N LYS A 57 -9.06 -7.77 19.09
CA LYS A 57 -8.02 -7.06 19.86
C LYS A 57 -6.71 -6.97 19.11
N LYS A 58 -6.42 -7.97 18.26
CA LYS A 58 -5.18 -8.06 17.49
C LYS A 58 -5.49 -8.59 16.10
N ALA A 59 -4.74 -8.14 15.11
CA ALA A 59 -4.80 -8.63 13.74
C ALA A 59 -3.38 -8.71 13.18
N LEU A 60 -3.09 -9.79 12.44
CA LEU A 60 -1.87 -9.91 11.64
C LEU A 60 -2.24 -9.78 10.17
N ILE A 61 -1.65 -8.84 9.50
CA ILE A 61 -1.79 -8.64 8.07
C ILE A 61 -0.55 -9.21 7.39
N ILE A 62 -0.76 -10.12 6.44
CA ILE A 62 0.29 -10.73 5.63
C ILE A 62 0.05 -10.32 4.19
N GLY A 63 0.94 -9.54 3.63
CA GLY A 63 0.98 -9.23 2.20
C GLY A 63 2.10 -10.02 1.55
N PHE A 64 1.79 -10.74 0.49
CA PHE A 64 2.80 -11.49 -0.26
C PHE A 64 2.57 -11.34 -1.76
N GLU A 65 3.66 -11.29 -2.49
CA GLU A 65 3.69 -11.29 -3.95
C GLU A 65 4.88 -12.10 -4.41
N MET A 66 4.65 -13.02 -5.31
CA MET A 66 5.67 -13.88 -5.88
C MET A 66 5.67 -13.72 -7.39
N PHE A 67 6.80 -13.95 -8.04
CA PHE A 67 6.88 -13.88 -9.48
C PHE A 67 5.77 -14.72 -10.13
N ASN A 68 5.02 -14.08 -11.01
CA ASN A 68 4.00 -14.71 -11.80
C ASN A 68 4.19 -14.32 -13.27
N ARG A 69 4.46 -15.32 -14.11
CA ARG A 69 4.71 -15.11 -15.53
C ARG A 69 3.53 -14.43 -16.25
N LEU A 70 2.30 -14.79 -15.90
CA LEU A 70 1.12 -14.19 -16.50
C LEU A 70 1.02 -12.70 -16.17
N THR A 71 1.25 -12.34 -14.91
CA THR A 71 1.30 -10.93 -14.47
C THR A 71 2.40 -10.18 -15.21
N PHE A 72 3.62 -10.74 -15.27
CA PHE A 72 4.74 -10.11 -15.97
C PHE A 72 4.43 -9.88 -17.44
N GLU A 73 3.98 -10.90 -18.18
CA GLU A 73 3.61 -10.79 -19.60
C GLU A 73 2.47 -9.79 -19.82
N HIS A 74 1.54 -9.68 -18.86
CA HIS A 74 0.45 -8.70 -18.93
C HIS A 74 1.00 -7.27 -18.83
N PHE A 75 1.82 -6.97 -17.82
CA PHE A 75 2.46 -5.67 -17.70
C PHE A 75 3.34 -5.33 -18.89
N GLN A 76 4.06 -6.31 -19.41
CA GLN A 76 4.87 -6.16 -20.63
C GLN A 76 4.00 -5.84 -21.86
N SER A 77 2.89 -6.54 -22.05
CA SER A 77 1.99 -6.30 -23.18
C SER A 77 1.32 -4.92 -23.17
N MET A 78 1.16 -4.35 -21.97
CA MET A 78 0.66 -2.98 -21.79
C MET A 78 1.77 -1.91 -21.89
N ASN A 79 3.02 -2.30 -22.15
CA ASN A 79 4.20 -1.41 -22.15
C ASN A 79 4.38 -0.64 -20.84
N LEU A 80 4.08 -1.27 -19.69
CA LEU A 80 4.19 -0.64 -18.37
C LEU A 80 5.55 -0.89 -17.71
N LEU A 81 6.33 -1.89 -18.19
CA LEU A 81 7.61 -2.25 -17.59
C LEU A 81 8.73 -1.33 -18.02
N SER A 82 9.58 -0.96 -17.08
CA SER A 82 10.80 -0.20 -17.37
C SER A 82 11.77 -0.97 -18.24
N GLN A 83 12.39 -0.27 -19.18
CA GLN A 83 13.51 -0.76 -19.99
C GLN A 83 14.85 -0.13 -19.56
N ALA A 84 14.84 0.71 -18.53
CA ALA A 84 16.04 1.38 -18.03
C ALA A 84 16.86 0.46 -17.11
N ASN A 85 18.17 0.71 -17.05
CA ASN A 85 19.06 0.01 -16.14
C ASN A 85 18.92 0.45 -14.67
N GLU A 86 18.32 1.61 -14.45
CA GLU A 86 18.09 2.18 -13.13
C GLU A 86 16.60 2.41 -12.89
N TYR A 87 16.14 2.11 -11.70
CA TYR A 87 14.77 2.30 -11.28
C TYR A 87 14.70 3.44 -10.24
N GLN A 88 14.28 4.59 -10.71
CA GLN A 88 14.25 5.84 -9.92
C GLN A 88 12.90 6.55 -10.10
N PRO A 89 11.79 6.04 -9.49
CA PRO A 89 10.51 6.74 -9.48
C PRO A 89 10.66 8.21 -9.04
N PHE A 90 9.88 9.09 -9.65
CA PHE A 90 9.92 10.55 -9.47
C PHE A 90 11.15 11.26 -10.04
N ILE A 91 12.21 10.55 -10.40
CA ILE A 91 13.43 11.12 -11.00
C ILE A 91 13.50 10.72 -12.48
N ASN A 92 13.29 9.43 -12.76
CA ASN A 92 13.32 8.87 -14.10
C ASN A 92 12.22 7.83 -14.25
N SER A 93 11.01 8.29 -14.57
CA SER A 93 9.81 7.46 -14.68
C SER A 93 9.75 6.77 -16.05
N THR A 94 10.57 5.76 -16.26
CA THR A 94 10.68 4.99 -17.51
C THR A 94 9.82 3.74 -17.56
N GLY A 95 9.07 3.47 -16.50
CA GLY A 95 8.21 2.32 -16.35
C GLY A 95 8.36 1.66 -14.97
N ILE A 96 7.56 0.64 -14.76
CA ILE A 96 7.47 -0.09 -13.49
C ILE A 96 8.51 -1.22 -13.49
N VAL A 97 9.20 -1.41 -12.37
CA VAL A 97 9.96 -2.63 -12.08
C VAL A 97 9.14 -3.44 -11.09
N LEU A 98 8.73 -4.64 -11.49
CA LEU A 98 8.01 -5.56 -10.60
C LEU A 98 8.96 -6.14 -9.55
N GLY A 99 8.46 -6.25 -8.32
CA GLY A 99 9.16 -6.84 -7.20
C GLY A 99 8.42 -8.03 -6.62
N GLU A 100 9.11 -8.79 -5.81
CA GLU A 100 8.59 -9.91 -5.02
C GLU A 100 8.84 -9.68 -3.54
N GLY A 101 8.00 -10.25 -2.70
CA GLY A 101 8.27 -10.21 -1.27
C GLY A 101 7.09 -10.58 -0.39
N VAL A 102 7.39 -10.73 0.88
CA VAL A 102 6.40 -10.96 1.94
C VAL A 102 6.58 -9.89 3.01
N GLY A 103 5.51 -9.20 3.35
CA GLY A 103 5.49 -8.23 4.43
C GLY A 103 4.43 -8.58 5.46
N CYS A 104 4.73 -8.34 6.73
CA CYS A 104 3.79 -8.56 7.82
C CYS A 104 3.64 -7.31 8.67
N VAL A 105 2.40 -6.96 9.00
CA VAL A 105 2.06 -5.87 9.92
C VAL A 105 1.12 -6.39 10.99
N ALA A 106 1.54 -6.28 12.25
CA ALA A 106 0.69 -6.59 13.38
C ALA A 106 0.01 -5.32 13.90
N LEU A 107 -1.32 -5.35 14.01
CA LEU A 107 -2.12 -4.30 14.63
C LEU A 107 -2.65 -4.79 15.97
N SER A 108 -2.66 -3.90 16.97
CA SER A 108 -3.18 -4.17 18.31
C SER A 108 -3.94 -2.95 18.82
N THR A 109 -4.96 -3.19 19.67
CA THR A 109 -5.59 -2.15 20.46
C THR A 109 -4.75 -1.78 21.68
N GLU A 110 -3.73 -2.57 22.03
CA GLU A 110 -2.78 -2.32 23.10
C GLU A 110 -1.61 -1.46 22.57
N LYS A 111 -1.19 -0.49 23.37
CA LYS A 111 -0.06 0.40 23.03
C LYS A 111 1.25 -0.41 23.02
N ASN A 112 2.08 -0.17 22.02
CA ASN A 112 3.47 -0.67 22.01
C ASN A 112 4.36 0.35 22.69
N GLU A 113 4.89 0.00 23.84
CA GLU A 113 5.73 0.90 24.65
C GLU A 113 7.13 1.11 24.07
N SER A 114 7.66 0.11 23.33
CA SER A 114 9.01 0.16 22.77
C SER A 114 9.11 1.13 21.58
N PHE A 115 8.06 1.19 20.76
CA PHE A 115 7.93 2.15 19.67
C PHE A 115 6.45 2.51 19.51
N PRO A 116 6.00 3.57 20.19
CA PRO A 116 4.62 4.01 20.08
C PRO A 116 4.34 4.49 18.66
N CYS A 117 3.69 3.64 17.88
CA CYS A 117 3.29 3.93 16.51
C CYS A 117 1.82 3.54 16.34
N GLU A 118 1.01 4.49 15.94
CA GLU A 118 -0.43 4.33 15.78
C GLU A 118 -0.85 4.66 14.36
N ILE A 119 -1.77 3.84 13.79
CA ILE A 119 -2.50 4.24 12.61
C ILE A 119 -3.57 5.24 13.04
N PHE A 120 -3.44 6.46 12.52
CA PHE A 120 -4.31 7.58 12.84
C PHE A 120 -5.06 8.04 11.59
N GLY A 121 -6.35 7.73 11.55
CA GLY A 121 -7.24 8.08 10.44
C GLY A 121 -6.94 7.39 9.12
N ILE A 122 -7.74 6.38 8.77
CA ILE A 122 -7.70 5.72 7.46
C ILE A 122 -8.80 6.29 6.59
N THR A 123 -8.49 6.56 5.32
CA THR A 123 -9.46 6.94 4.29
C THR A 123 -9.26 6.12 3.03
N THR A 124 -10.35 5.85 2.34
CA THR A 124 -10.38 5.14 1.06
C THR A 124 -11.18 5.93 0.05
N ILE A 125 -10.76 5.88 -1.20
CA ILE A 125 -11.48 6.44 -2.33
C ILE A 125 -11.49 5.40 -3.45
N THR A 126 -12.61 5.29 -4.14
CA THR A 126 -12.69 4.57 -5.40
C THR A 126 -12.70 5.59 -6.54
N ASP A 127 -11.68 5.53 -7.38
CA ASP A 127 -11.56 6.31 -8.61
C ASP A 127 -12.14 5.48 -9.76
N ASN A 128 -13.08 6.03 -10.49
CA ASN A 128 -13.76 5.36 -11.60
C ASN A 128 -13.43 5.97 -12.97
N GLU A 129 -12.48 6.90 -13.03
CA GLU A 129 -12.12 7.57 -14.28
C GLU A 129 -11.20 6.73 -15.14
N ASN A 130 -10.29 5.95 -14.52
CA ASN A 130 -9.30 5.16 -15.23
C ASN A 130 -9.02 3.83 -14.52
N LEU A 131 -8.83 2.76 -15.30
CA LEU A 131 -8.56 1.42 -14.76
C LEU A 131 -7.10 1.22 -14.35
N THR A 132 -6.17 1.92 -14.97
CA THR A 132 -4.72 1.69 -14.80
C THR A 132 -3.97 2.83 -14.15
N ASN A 133 -4.61 3.98 -13.99
CA ASN A 133 -4.02 5.14 -13.33
C ASN A 133 -5.03 5.78 -12.39
N SER A 134 -4.55 6.33 -11.29
CA SER A 134 -5.37 7.19 -10.45
C SER A 134 -5.40 8.60 -11.04
N SER A 135 -6.56 9.25 -10.98
CA SER A 135 -6.70 10.64 -11.39
C SER A 135 -6.10 11.60 -10.36
N GLU A 136 -5.67 12.76 -10.82
CA GLU A 136 -5.21 13.84 -9.94
C GLU A 136 -6.29 14.23 -8.92
N ALA A 137 -7.55 14.30 -9.35
CA ALA A 137 -8.68 14.63 -8.49
C ALA A 137 -8.85 13.60 -7.36
N ALA A 138 -8.73 12.30 -7.67
CA ALA A 138 -8.82 11.23 -6.68
C ALA A 138 -7.66 11.31 -5.67
N LEU A 139 -6.42 11.53 -6.11
CA LEU A 139 -5.28 11.71 -5.21
C LEU A 139 -5.48 12.92 -4.30
N ARG A 140 -5.83 14.08 -4.86
CA ARG A 140 -6.11 15.29 -4.08
C ARG A 140 -7.19 15.09 -3.05
N GLN A 141 -8.28 14.42 -3.41
CA GLN A 141 -9.38 14.11 -2.51
C GLN A 141 -8.96 13.11 -1.42
N LEU A 142 -8.19 12.07 -1.77
CA LEU A 142 -7.67 11.08 -0.82
C LEU A 142 -6.83 11.75 0.28
N LEU A 143 -5.88 12.59 -0.12
CA LEU A 143 -5.01 13.33 0.80
C LEU A 143 -5.81 14.32 1.66
N THR A 144 -6.75 15.05 1.06
CA THR A 144 -7.64 15.98 1.78
C THR A 144 -8.47 15.25 2.82
N ASN A 145 -9.13 14.16 2.43
CA ASN A 145 -9.96 13.38 3.35
C ASN A 145 -9.15 12.81 4.53
N CYS A 146 -7.89 12.43 4.27
CA CYS A 146 -6.99 11.94 5.32
C CYS A 146 -6.70 13.04 6.35
N LEU A 147 -6.34 14.23 5.91
CA LEU A 147 -6.07 15.39 6.77
C LEU A 147 -7.33 15.82 7.55
N VAL A 148 -8.47 15.93 6.87
CA VAL A 148 -9.76 16.29 7.51
C VAL A 148 -10.15 15.28 8.58
N LYS A 149 -10.03 13.99 8.29
CA LYS A 149 -10.39 12.92 9.22
C LYS A 149 -9.52 12.91 10.48
N THR A 150 -8.29 13.35 10.36
CA THR A 150 -7.32 13.42 11.47
C THR A 150 -7.28 14.79 12.13
N ASN A 151 -7.99 15.77 11.60
CA ASN A 151 -7.91 17.18 12.00
C ASN A 151 -6.48 17.74 11.98
N LEU A 152 -5.65 17.24 11.07
CA LEU A 152 -4.28 17.71 10.86
C LEU A 152 -4.23 18.72 9.73
N LYS A 153 -3.32 19.69 9.86
CA LYS A 153 -2.95 20.59 8.78
C LYS A 153 -1.73 20.03 8.03
N ILE A 154 -1.46 20.59 6.87
CA ILE A 154 -0.33 20.19 6.02
C ILE A 154 1.00 20.33 6.79
N GLU A 155 1.16 21.39 7.56
CA GLU A 155 2.36 21.69 8.35
C GLU A 155 2.63 20.66 9.47
N ASN A 156 1.63 19.86 9.81
CA ASN A 156 1.80 18.79 10.80
C ASN A 156 2.42 17.51 10.22
N ILE A 157 2.50 17.41 8.88
CA ILE A 157 3.03 16.23 8.19
C ILE A 157 4.54 16.39 7.99
N GLN A 158 5.32 15.50 8.59
CA GLN A 158 6.78 15.55 8.55
C GLN A 158 7.35 14.86 7.32
N ALA A 159 6.76 13.73 6.91
CA ALA A 159 7.10 13.08 5.67
C ALA A 159 5.90 12.34 5.07
N ILE A 160 5.96 12.10 3.77
CA ILE A 160 4.96 11.39 2.99
C ILE A 160 5.60 10.17 2.35
N LYS A 161 5.13 8.96 2.69
CA LYS A 161 5.44 7.77 1.91
C LYS A 161 4.52 7.76 0.70
N ALA A 162 5.07 8.11 -0.46
CA ALA A 162 4.35 8.17 -1.72
C ALA A 162 4.17 6.79 -2.37
N HIS A 163 3.25 6.71 -3.34
CA HIS A 163 3.08 5.48 -4.12
C HIS A 163 4.24 5.29 -5.09
N GLY A 164 4.53 6.24 -5.98
CA GLY A 164 5.70 6.31 -6.85
C GLY A 164 6.17 5.00 -7.47
N VAL A 165 5.65 4.66 -8.64
CA VAL A 165 5.88 3.35 -9.29
C VAL A 165 6.85 3.39 -10.48
N GLY A 166 7.36 4.58 -10.84
CA GLY A 166 8.21 4.76 -12.03
C GLY A 166 7.42 4.82 -13.34
N GLY A 167 6.10 4.84 -13.28
CA GLY A 167 5.22 4.87 -14.44
C GLY A 167 4.69 6.28 -14.78
N ASN A 168 3.74 6.33 -15.71
CA ASN A 168 3.17 7.60 -16.23
C ASN A 168 2.44 8.44 -15.16
N SER A 169 2.05 7.85 -14.03
CA SER A 169 1.40 8.58 -12.92
C SER A 169 2.38 9.36 -12.05
N ASP A 170 3.66 9.11 -12.13
CA ASP A 170 4.67 9.71 -11.25
C ASP A 170 4.73 11.24 -11.38
N GLU A 171 4.64 11.77 -12.59
CA GLU A 171 4.61 13.22 -12.82
C GLU A 171 3.41 13.88 -12.12
N MET A 172 2.25 13.27 -12.25
CA MET A 172 1.02 13.75 -11.59
C MET A 172 1.15 13.67 -10.07
N GLU A 173 1.61 12.52 -9.54
CA GLU A 173 1.84 12.38 -8.09
C GLU A 173 2.81 13.45 -7.57
N GLN A 174 3.95 13.60 -8.23
CA GLN A 174 4.98 14.57 -7.85
C GLN A 174 4.47 16.01 -7.88
N SER A 175 3.72 16.37 -8.94
CA SER A 175 3.11 17.70 -9.07
C SER A 175 2.15 17.99 -7.91
N VAL A 176 1.26 17.05 -7.58
CA VAL A 176 0.32 17.18 -6.45
C VAL A 176 1.04 17.33 -5.13
N LEU A 177 2.11 16.53 -4.91
CA LEU A 177 2.88 16.61 -3.66
C LEU A 177 3.65 17.90 -3.55
N GLN A 178 4.32 18.36 -4.60
CA GLN A 178 5.06 19.63 -4.62
C GLN A 178 4.17 20.84 -4.39
N GLU A 179 2.98 20.86 -5.00
CA GLU A 179 2.03 21.95 -4.81
C GLU A 179 1.47 21.98 -3.39
N ARG A 180 1.05 20.83 -2.87
CA ARG A 180 0.32 20.77 -1.59
C ARG A 180 1.22 20.67 -0.37
N PHE A 181 2.38 20.05 -0.51
CA PHE A 181 3.31 19.75 0.57
C PHE A 181 4.75 20.19 0.21
N PRO A 182 4.96 21.47 -0.16
CA PRO A 182 6.22 21.93 -0.76
C PRO A 182 7.45 21.78 0.15
N ASN A 183 7.25 21.68 1.46
CA ASN A 183 8.32 21.56 2.45
C ASN A 183 8.34 20.20 3.16
N THR A 184 7.58 19.22 2.65
CA THR A 184 7.46 17.89 3.28
C THR A 184 8.32 16.89 2.54
N GLU A 185 9.12 16.13 3.28
CA GLU A 185 9.93 15.06 2.72
C GLU A 185 9.07 13.96 2.06
N THR A 186 9.49 13.49 0.90
CA THR A 186 8.87 12.37 0.21
C THR A 186 9.75 11.14 0.33
N ILE A 187 9.19 10.08 0.91
CA ILE A 187 9.84 8.77 1.06
C ILE A 187 9.34 7.84 -0.04
N LEU A 188 10.26 7.28 -0.82
CA LEU A 188 10.02 6.27 -1.83
C LEU A 188 10.61 4.93 -1.38
N VAL A 189 9.81 3.89 -1.37
CA VAL A 189 10.23 2.54 -0.94
C VAL A 189 10.55 1.66 -2.15
N LYS A 190 9.85 1.84 -3.25
CA LYS A 190 9.98 1.00 -4.44
C LYS A 190 11.36 1.02 -5.12
N PRO A 191 12.20 2.08 -5.03
CA PRO A 191 13.59 2.00 -5.50
C PRO A 191 14.40 0.83 -4.91
N TYR A 192 14.02 0.37 -3.72
CA TYR A 192 14.75 -0.68 -3.00
C TYR A 192 14.21 -2.10 -3.24
N MET A 193 12.95 -2.23 -3.62
CA MET A 193 12.29 -3.54 -3.71
C MET A 193 11.44 -3.77 -4.96
N GLY A 194 11.36 -2.79 -5.84
CA GLY A 194 10.40 -2.80 -6.95
C GLY A 194 8.96 -2.60 -6.50
N HIS A 195 8.03 -2.69 -7.45
CA HIS A 195 6.61 -2.65 -7.16
C HIS A 195 6.10 -4.05 -6.82
N THR A 196 5.89 -4.31 -5.55
CA THR A 196 5.45 -5.62 -5.02
C THR A 196 3.92 -5.80 -5.05
N LEU A 197 3.24 -5.12 -5.97
CA LEU A 197 1.81 -5.26 -6.25
C LEU A 197 0.96 -5.39 -4.96
N GLY A 198 0.29 -6.54 -4.78
CA GLY A 198 -0.58 -6.78 -3.64
C GLY A 198 0.13 -6.79 -2.28
N ALA A 199 1.42 -7.07 -2.22
CA ALA A 199 2.21 -7.03 -1.00
C ALA A 199 2.65 -5.61 -0.58
N SER A 200 2.57 -4.62 -1.49
CA SER A 200 3.08 -3.25 -1.26
C SER A 200 2.60 -2.62 0.04
N GLY A 201 1.31 -2.77 0.36
CA GLY A 201 0.74 -2.20 1.59
C GLY A 201 1.45 -2.64 2.86
N ALA A 202 1.65 -3.94 3.03
CA ALA A 202 2.31 -4.50 4.21
C ALA A 202 3.81 -4.27 4.20
N LEU A 203 4.49 -4.53 3.07
CA LEU A 203 5.93 -4.34 2.94
C LEU A 203 6.37 -2.89 3.15
N GLU A 204 5.74 -1.96 2.45
CA GLU A 204 6.10 -0.55 2.52
C GLU A 204 5.75 0.08 3.87
N THR A 205 4.67 -0.40 4.53
CA THR A 205 4.35 0.03 5.89
C THR A 205 5.37 -0.48 6.89
N ALA A 206 5.77 -1.75 6.80
CA ALA A 206 6.82 -2.31 7.65
C ALA A 206 8.16 -1.58 7.45
N PHE A 207 8.53 -1.33 6.19
CA PHE A 207 9.73 -0.55 5.84
C PHE A 207 9.70 0.85 6.47
N LEU A 208 8.58 1.57 6.34
CA LEU A 208 8.46 2.91 6.90
C LEU A 208 8.60 2.89 8.42
N ILE A 209 7.93 1.97 9.12
CA ILE A 209 8.04 1.84 10.58
C ILE A 209 9.49 1.58 10.98
N GLU A 210 10.18 0.66 10.31
CA GLU A 210 11.58 0.36 10.58
C GLU A 210 12.50 1.55 10.27
N HIS A 211 12.25 2.26 9.17
CA HIS A 211 12.99 3.47 8.83
C HIS A 211 12.86 4.53 9.93
N LEU A 212 11.64 4.80 10.41
CA LEU A 212 11.39 5.76 11.47
C LEU A 212 12.05 5.35 12.80
N GLN A 213 12.08 4.05 13.11
CA GLN A 213 12.81 3.53 14.27
C GLN A 213 14.32 3.75 14.14
N LYS A 214 14.91 3.36 12.99
CA LYS A 214 16.37 3.47 12.74
C LYS A 214 16.85 4.92 12.70
N THR A 215 16.03 5.83 12.21
CA THR A 215 16.33 7.27 12.21
C THR A 215 16.01 7.94 13.53
N ASN A 216 15.57 7.15 14.53
CA ASN A 216 15.34 7.60 15.90
C ASN A 216 14.28 8.70 16.02
N VAL A 217 13.27 8.66 15.17
CA VAL A 217 12.13 9.57 15.23
C VAL A 217 11.39 9.36 16.55
N LYS A 218 11.21 10.44 17.32
CA LYS A 218 10.57 10.40 18.64
C LYS A 218 9.07 10.69 18.58
N CYS A 219 8.67 11.60 17.68
CA CYS A 219 7.26 11.95 17.51
C CYS A 219 7.04 12.52 16.11
N GLY A 220 5.82 12.40 15.61
CA GLY A 220 5.42 13.00 14.35
C GLY A 220 4.27 12.31 13.65
N HIS A 221 3.85 12.90 12.54
CA HIS A 221 2.81 12.41 11.68
C HIS A 221 3.37 12.15 10.27
N PHE A 222 3.21 10.93 9.80
CA PHE A 222 3.75 10.44 8.53
C PHE A 222 2.59 9.94 7.67
N LEU A 223 2.34 10.63 6.56
CA LEU A 223 1.27 10.28 5.66
C LEU A 223 1.70 9.13 4.75
N ASN A 224 0.88 8.11 4.66
CA ASN A 224 1.04 6.98 3.76
C ASN A 224 -0.10 6.93 2.77
N TYR A 225 0.17 6.71 1.49
CA TYR A 225 -0.89 6.41 0.55
C TYR A 225 -0.46 5.36 -0.48
N PHE A 226 -1.47 4.67 -0.99
CA PHE A 226 -1.35 3.61 -1.99
C PHE A 226 -2.41 3.82 -3.04
N LEU A 227 -1.99 3.76 -4.29
CA LEU A 227 -2.85 3.85 -5.46
C LEU A 227 -2.90 2.47 -6.13
N GLY A 228 -4.07 2.06 -6.59
CA GLY A 228 -4.25 0.74 -7.17
C GLY A 228 -5.00 0.74 -8.49
N PHE A 229 -4.60 -0.12 -9.39
CA PHE A 229 -5.37 -0.41 -10.59
C PHE A 229 -6.81 -0.80 -10.20
N GLY A 230 -7.78 -0.38 -11.02
CA GLY A 230 -9.19 -0.48 -10.68
C GLY A 230 -9.68 0.62 -9.75
N GLY A 231 -8.84 1.64 -9.50
CA GLY A 231 -9.19 2.86 -8.75
C GLY A 231 -9.29 2.68 -7.24
N SER A 232 -8.85 1.55 -6.69
CA SER A 232 -8.85 1.32 -5.24
C SER A 232 -7.70 2.06 -4.60
N ASN A 233 -7.96 3.19 -3.94
CA ASN A 233 -6.96 4.05 -3.31
C ASN A 233 -7.18 4.12 -1.80
N ILE A 234 -6.09 4.17 -1.04
CA ILE A 234 -6.15 4.21 0.43
C ILE A 234 -5.01 5.06 0.99
N ALA A 235 -5.29 5.80 2.06
CA ALA A 235 -4.30 6.56 2.80
C ALA A 235 -4.56 6.53 4.30
N TRP A 236 -3.50 6.74 5.08
CA TRP A 236 -3.57 6.95 6.54
C TRP A 236 -2.37 7.74 7.03
N ILE A 237 -2.47 8.22 8.26
CA ILE A 237 -1.35 8.78 9.00
C ILE A 237 -0.77 7.69 9.91
N LEU A 238 0.55 7.55 9.95
CA LEU A 238 1.25 6.93 11.06
C LEU A 238 1.61 8.04 12.04
N LYS A 239 1.08 7.97 13.25
CA LYS A 239 1.48 8.83 14.36
C LYS A 239 2.53 8.10 15.18
N VAL A 240 3.70 8.71 15.38
CA VAL A 240 4.77 8.23 16.24
C VAL A 240 4.82 9.10 17.49
N GLY A 241 5.05 8.48 18.66
CA GLY A 241 5.09 9.18 19.93
C GLY A 241 3.71 9.54 20.50
N GLU A 242 3.71 10.36 21.54
CA GLU A 242 2.49 10.80 22.22
C GLU A 242 1.82 11.99 21.54
#